data_f4ccdeb44d5a6b8a94baa97ab55cdd89
#
_entry.id   f4ccdeb44d5a6b8a94baa97ab55cdd89
#
_cell.length_a   1.000
_cell.length_b   1.000
_cell.length_c   1.000
_cell.angle_alpha   90.00
_cell.angle_beta   90.00
_cell.angle_gamma   90.00
#
_symmetry.space_group_name_H-M   'P 1'
#
loop_
_entity.id
_entity.type
_entity.pdbx_description
1 polymer ?
#
loop_
_entity_poly.entity_id
_entity_poly.type
_entity_poly.pdbx_seq_one_letter_code
_entity_poly.pdbx_strand_id
1 'polypeptide(L)'
;MKKIITLTVAISAMTLAAVTSSCAEYEDVLNSTAVRRNSDVMPPKSVSDNMPADRLQVPSDARDVSWDRDGAYWELSYEAGYGADKVDVEVYFDADGNWVMTRTDMDTKRVPSYIKDYVTSSAEYAGAKFVDRDAEFIERPDGNSYILEVTLGRMEIDLEVTEDGEISRKR
;
A
#
# COMPACT_ATOMS: atom_id res chain seq x y z
N MET A 1 0.99 -6.41 68.02
CA MET A 1 1.73 -7.15 66.99
C MET A 1 1.07 -6.85 65.63
N LYS A 2 1.67 -5.97 64.83
CA LYS A 2 1.18 -5.62 63.49
C LYS A 2 1.90 -6.50 62.45
N LYS A 3 1.14 -7.33 61.75
CA LYS A 3 1.66 -8.13 60.64
C LYS A 3 1.77 -7.24 59.39
N ILE A 4 2.99 -7.06 58.91
CA ILE A 4 3.28 -6.40 57.65
C ILE A 4 3.14 -7.47 56.54
N ILE A 5 2.22 -7.31 55.63
CA ILE A 5 2.07 -8.16 54.46
C ILE A 5 2.86 -7.46 53.32
N THR A 6 3.97 -8.06 52.95
CA THR A 6 4.79 -7.60 51.83
C THR A 6 4.16 -8.14 50.54
N LEU A 7 3.59 -7.27 49.72
CA LEU A 7 3.05 -7.58 48.41
C LEU A 7 4.20 -7.53 47.38
N THR A 8 4.64 -8.68 46.92
CA THR A 8 5.64 -8.77 45.85
C THR A 8 4.92 -8.61 44.50
N VAL A 9 5.11 -7.47 43.88
CA VAL A 9 4.62 -7.25 42.49
C VAL A 9 5.66 -7.85 41.56
N ALA A 10 5.28 -8.96 40.90
CA ALA A 10 6.06 -9.51 39.80
C ALA A 10 5.80 -8.67 38.57
N ILE A 11 6.77 -7.89 38.16
CA ILE A 11 6.76 -7.19 36.85
C ILE A 11 7.14 -8.22 35.81
N SER A 12 6.15 -8.76 35.11
CA SER A 12 6.36 -9.49 33.85
C SER A 12 6.84 -8.50 32.81
N ALA A 13 8.12 -8.57 32.48
CA ALA A 13 8.66 -7.91 31.30
C ALA A 13 8.06 -8.61 30.05
N MET A 14 7.01 -8.05 29.49
CA MET A 14 6.60 -8.37 28.13
C MET A 14 7.68 -7.78 27.21
N THR A 15 8.51 -8.65 26.65
CA THR A 15 9.34 -8.31 25.51
C THR A 15 8.43 -7.97 24.36
N LEU A 16 8.30 -6.68 24.11
CA LEU A 16 7.72 -6.15 22.88
C LEU A 16 8.71 -6.55 21.76
N ALA A 17 8.42 -7.65 21.07
CA ALA A 17 9.10 -7.96 19.83
C ALA A 17 8.67 -6.86 18.85
N ALA A 18 9.60 -5.96 18.54
CA ALA A 18 9.40 -4.93 17.56
C ALA A 18 9.09 -5.62 16.22
N VAL A 19 7.86 -5.46 15.75
CA VAL A 19 7.45 -5.78 14.38
C VAL A 19 7.97 -4.62 13.50
N THR A 20 9.28 -4.60 13.25
CA THR A 20 9.92 -3.57 12.41
C THR A 20 10.21 -4.08 11.00
N SER A 21 9.64 -5.24 10.62
CA SER A 21 10.01 -5.91 9.36
C SER A 21 9.05 -5.65 8.18
N SER A 22 7.81 -5.19 8.41
CA SER A 22 6.85 -5.12 7.31
C SER A 22 7.00 -3.88 6.41
N CYS A 23 7.34 -2.72 6.96
CA CYS A 23 7.43 -1.49 6.17
C CYS A 23 8.53 -1.48 5.09
N ALA A 24 9.69 -2.13 5.38
CA ALA A 24 10.79 -2.17 4.41
C ALA A 24 10.47 -3.05 3.19
N GLU A 25 9.68 -4.09 3.37
CA GLU A 25 9.30 -5.02 2.31
C GLU A 25 8.33 -4.37 1.30
N TYR A 26 7.41 -3.52 1.77
CA TYR A 26 6.48 -2.78 0.90
C TYR A 26 7.17 -1.65 0.13
N GLU A 27 8.16 -0.98 0.70
CA GLU A 27 8.91 0.06 0.00
C GLU A 27 9.71 -0.49 -1.17
N ASP A 28 10.22 -1.72 -1.09
CA ASP A 28 10.92 -2.36 -2.20
C ASP A 28 9.98 -2.62 -3.39
N VAL A 29 8.71 -2.97 -3.16
CA VAL A 29 7.72 -3.14 -4.24
C VAL A 29 7.41 -1.81 -4.92
N LEU A 30 7.18 -0.76 -4.14
CA LEU A 30 6.83 0.57 -4.67
C LEU A 30 8.00 1.26 -5.38
N ASN A 31 9.25 0.90 -5.05
CA ASN A 31 10.45 1.49 -5.65
C ASN A 31 11.05 0.64 -6.79
N SER A 32 10.51 -0.54 -7.10
CA SER A 32 11.07 -1.44 -8.10
C SER A 32 10.76 -1.05 -9.55
N THR A 33 10.88 0.22 -9.90
CA THR A 33 10.61 0.74 -11.26
C THR A 33 11.59 0.29 -12.34
N ALA A 34 12.58 -0.55 -12.03
CA ALA A 34 13.72 -0.81 -12.91
C ALA A 34 13.80 -2.23 -13.49
N VAL A 35 12.93 -3.16 -13.11
CA VAL A 35 13.02 -4.54 -13.62
C VAL A 35 12.14 -4.69 -14.86
N ARG A 36 12.73 -5.17 -15.95
CA ARG A 36 12.02 -5.48 -17.19
C ARG A 36 10.86 -6.42 -16.86
N ARG A 37 9.63 -5.95 -17.07
CA ARG A 37 8.42 -6.77 -17.01
C ARG A 37 8.60 -7.94 -17.95
N ASN A 38 8.53 -9.14 -17.41
CA ASN A 38 8.55 -10.36 -18.18
C ASN A 38 7.09 -10.79 -18.33
N SER A 39 6.36 -10.13 -19.26
CA SER A 39 4.94 -10.34 -19.49
C SER A 39 4.63 -11.80 -19.79
N ASP A 40 3.48 -12.27 -19.31
CA ASP A 40 2.90 -13.61 -19.52
C ASP A 40 3.54 -14.77 -18.74
N VAL A 41 4.22 -14.52 -17.64
CA VAL A 41 4.72 -15.58 -16.76
C VAL A 41 3.72 -15.87 -15.65
N MET A 42 2.93 -16.93 -15.82
CA MET A 42 2.02 -17.39 -14.77
C MET A 42 2.77 -17.91 -13.55
N PRO A 43 2.31 -17.63 -12.33
CA PRO A 43 2.88 -18.23 -11.12
C PRO A 43 2.75 -19.75 -11.16
N PRO A 44 3.78 -20.49 -10.68
CA PRO A 44 3.70 -21.94 -10.55
C PRO A 44 2.49 -22.34 -9.69
N LYS A 45 1.91 -23.52 -9.99
CA LYS A 45 0.74 -24.02 -9.24
C LYS A 45 0.97 -24.07 -7.73
N SER A 46 2.18 -24.40 -7.28
CA SER A 46 2.53 -24.42 -5.86
C SER A 46 2.45 -23.07 -5.18
N VAL A 47 2.57 -21.99 -5.94
CA VAL A 47 2.43 -20.60 -5.47
C VAL A 47 0.96 -20.16 -5.60
N SER A 48 0.36 -20.36 -6.78
CA SER A 48 -1.02 -19.93 -7.04
C SER A 48 -2.06 -20.62 -6.14
N ASP A 49 -1.79 -21.84 -5.69
CA ASP A 49 -2.68 -22.55 -4.75
C ASP A 49 -2.72 -21.89 -3.35
N ASN A 50 -1.72 -21.10 -3.01
CA ASN A 50 -1.63 -20.36 -1.73
C ASN A 50 -2.24 -18.96 -1.81
N MET A 51 -2.46 -18.43 -3.02
CA MET A 51 -2.97 -17.06 -3.20
C MET A 51 -4.41 -16.96 -2.70
N PRO A 52 -4.74 -15.90 -1.92
CA PRO A 52 -6.12 -15.70 -1.43
C PRO A 52 -7.10 -15.52 -2.60
N ALA A 53 -8.16 -16.31 -2.62
CA ALA A 53 -9.10 -16.34 -3.74
C ALA A 53 -9.87 -15.03 -3.94
N ASP A 54 -10.06 -14.25 -2.89
CA ASP A 54 -10.67 -12.92 -2.93
C ASP A 54 -9.75 -11.89 -3.62
N ARG A 55 -8.43 -12.08 -3.56
CA ARG A 55 -7.44 -11.22 -4.23
C ARG A 55 -7.19 -11.60 -5.68
N LEU A 56 -7.69 -12.75 -6.11
CA LEU A 56 -7.65 -13.22 -7.50
C LEU A 56 -8.94 -12.89 -8.28
N GLN A 57 -9.88 -12.18 -7.68
CA GLN A 57 -11.14 -11.83 -8.32
C GLN A 57 -10.95 -10.65 -9.27
N VAL A 58 -10.68 -10.98 -10.53
CA VAL A 58 -10.66 -9.99 -11.63
C VAL A 58 -12.09 -9.73 -12.09
N PRO A 59 -12.53 -8.46 -12.22
CA PRO A 59 -13.84 -8.12 -12.76
C PRO A 59 -14.06 -8.73 -14.15
N SER A 60 -15.28 -9.17 -14.45
CA SER A 60 -15.59 -9.83 -15.74
C SER A 60 -15.45 -8.91 -16.96
N ASP A 61 -15.43 -7.60 -16.74
CA ASP A 61 -15.23 -6.56 -17.75
C ASP A 61 -13.81 -5.99 -17.75
N ALA A 62 -12.90 -6.57 -16.94
CA ALA A 62 -11.51 -6.18 -16.92
C ALA A 62 -10.84 -6.45 -18.27
N ARG A 63 -9.86 -5.63 -18.58
CA ARG A 63 -9.05 -5.69 -19.81
C ARG A 63 -7.57 -5.76 -19.44
N ASP A 64 -6.77 -6.14 -20.40
CA ASP A 64 -5.31 -6.17 -20.29
C ASP A 64 -4.83 -6.96 -19.05
N VAL A 65 -5.54 -8.06 -18.74
CA VAL A 65 -5.22 -8.92 -17.62
C VAL A 65 -3.91 -9.65 -17.92
N SER A 66 -2.92 -9.44 -17.08
CA SER A 66 -1.60 -10.08 -17.22
C SER A 66 -1.00 -10.48 -15.89
N TRP A 67 -0.10 -11.45 -15.96
CA TRP A 67 0.78 -11.83 -14.87
C TRP A 67 2.21 -11.45 -15.23
N ASP A 68 2.89 -10.87 -14.27
CA ASP A 68 4.30 -10.51 -14.39
C ASP A 68 5.10 -10.97 -13.17
N ARG A 69 6.42 -10.99 -13.34
CA ARG A 69 7.35 -11.17 -12.24
C ARG A 69 8.07 -9.85 -11.99
N ASP A 70 7.69 -9.15 -10.93
CA ASP A 70 8.36 -7.93 -10.52
C ASP A 70 9.29 -8.20 -9.32
N GLY A 71 10.58 -8.34 -9.64
CA GLY A 71 11.59 -8.67 -8.64
C GLY A 71 11.31 -9.98 -7.90
N ALA A 72 11.04 -9.89 -6.60
CA ALA A 72 10.69 -11.02 -5.73
C ALA A 72 9.20 -11.37 -5.75
N TYR A 73 8.36 -10.52 -6.35
CA TYR A 73 6.90 -10.60 -6.28
C TYR A 73 6.28 -11.14 -7.56
N TRP A 74 5.10 -11.75 -7.42
CA TRP A 74 4.17 -12.03 -8.50
C TRP A 74 3.17 -10.89 -8.57
N GLU A 75 2.97 -10.34 -9.77
CA GLU A 75 2.06 -9.24 -10.03
C GLU A 75 0.94 -9.72 -10.95
N LEU A 76 -0.31 -9.53 -10.52
CA LEU A 76 -1.50 -9.62 -11.35
C LEU A 76 -1.96 -8.21 -11.67
N SER A 77 -1.89 -7.80 -12.93
CA SER A 77 -2.33 -6.47 -13.36
C SER A 77 -3.55 -6.55 -14.28
N TYR A 78 -4.42 -5.55 -14.20
CA TYR A 78 -5.56 -5.39 -15.09
C TYR A 78 -6.12 -3.98 -15.09
N GLU A 79 -6.81 -3.61 -16.18
CA GLU A 79 -7.63 -2.41 -16.24
C GLU A 79 -9.07 -2.72 -15.85
N ALA A 80 -9.66 -1.92 -14.95
CA ALA A 80 -11.07 -2.00 -14.58
C ALA A 80 -11.81 -0.69 -14.91
N GLY A 81 -13.14 -0.79 -15.16
CA GLY A 81 -13.97 0.36 -15.49
C GLY A 81 -13.85 0.84 -16.94
N TYR A 82 -14.49 1.97 -17.25
CA TYR A 82 -14.58 2.52 -18.61
C TYR A 82 -14.43 4.05 -18.61
N GLY A 83 -13.81 4.57 -19.67
CA GLY A 83 -13.72 6.01 -19.90
C GLY A 83 -12.99 6.75 -18.78
N ALA A 84 -13.64 7.72 -18.18
CA ALA A 84 -13.07 8.51 -17.07
C ALA A 84 -12.98 7.75 -15.73
N ASP A 85 -13.69 6.62 -15.62
CA ASP A 85 -13.68 5.77 -14.42
C ASP A 85 -12.69 4.60 -14.53
N LYS A 86 -11.90 4.56 -15.61
CA LYS A 86 -10.84 3.58 -15.79
C LYS A 86 -9.82 3.71 -14.68
N VAL A 87 -9.42 2.56 -14.13
CA VAL A 87 -8.34 2.43 -13.15
C VAL A 87 -7.44 1.26 -13.56
N ASP A 88 -6.16 1.39 -13.29
CA ASP A 88 -5.20 0.31 -13.41
C ASP A 88 -5.02 -0.30 -12.02
N VAL A 89 -5.11 -1.62 -11.92
CA VAL A 89 -5.02 -2.37 -10.67
C VAL A 89 -3.87 -3.35 -10.76
N GLU A 90 -3.04 -3.36 -9.74
CA GLU A 90 -1.92 -4.28 -9.61
C GLU A 90 -2.00 -4.97 -8.24
N VAL A 91 -2.02 -6.30 -8.25
CA VAL A 91 -2.10 -7.12 -7.04
C VAL A 91 -0.79 -7.87 -6.88
N TYR A 92 -0.12 -7.67 -5.76
CA TYR A 92 1.20 -8.23 -5.50
C TYR A 92 1.13 -9.37 -4.49
N PHE A 93 1.86 -10.45 -4.81
CA PHE A 93 2.02 -11.62 -3.96
C PHE A 93 3.51 -11.92 -3.81
N ASP A 94 3.92 -12.38 -2.65
CA ASP A 94 5.29 -12.84 -2.41
C ASP A 94 5.61 -14.16 -3.14
N ALA A 95 6.83 -14.65 -2.97
CA ALA A 95 7.29 -15.89 -3.59
C ALA A 95 6.49 -17.14 -3.16
N ASP A 96 5.84 -17.09 -2.00
CA ASP A 96 5.05 -18.17 -1.43
C ASP A 96 3.55 -18.06 -1.77
N GLY A 97 3.12 -16.94 -2.41
CA GLY A 97 1.75 -16.68 -2.80
C GLY A 97 0.92 -15.92 -1.75
N ASN A 98 1.55 -15.40 -0.69
CA ASN A 98 0.84 -14.53 0.24
C ASN A 98 0.59 -13.17 -0.41
N TRP A 99 -0.61 -12.62 -0.22
CA TRP A 99 -0.92 -11.27 -0.67
C TRP A 99 -0.12 -10.24 0.13
N VAL A 100 0.56 -9.37 -0.60
CA VAL A 100 1.41 -8.31 -0.06
C VAL A 100 0.68 -6.98 -0.08
N MET A 101 0.18 -6.60 -1.25
CA MET A 101 -0.60 -5.37 -1.43
C MET A 101 -1.42 -5.39 -2.71
N THR A 102 -2.38 -4.46 -2.80
CA THR A 102 -3.02 -4.07 -4.06
C THR A 102 -2.80 -2.58 -4.26
N ARG A 103 -2.34 -2.19 -5.44
CA ARG A 103 -2.23 -0.81 -5.89
C ARG A 103 -3.32 -0.52 -6.92
N THR A 104 -3.99 0.59 -6.77
CA THR A 104 -5.00 1.06 -7.72
C THR A 104 -4.71 2.51 -8.09
N ASP A 105 -4.34 2.75 -9.34
CA ASP A 105 -4.17 4.10 -9.86
C ASP A 105 -5.53 4.77 -10.03
N MET A 106 -5.66 6.02 -9.60
CA MET A 106 -6.92 6.73 -9.66
C MET A 106 -6.75 8.24 -9.87
N ASP A 107 -7.83 8.87 -10.34
CA ASP A 107 -7.89 10.33 -10.37
C ASP A 107 -7.91 10.87 -8.93
N THR A 108 -7.09 11.88 -8.64
CA THR A 108 -7.01 12.57 -7.34
C THR A 108 -8.37 13.08 -6.84
N LYS A 109 -9.34 13.31 -7.76
CA LYS A 109 -10.71 13.67 -7.40
C LYS A 109 -11.46 12.56 -6.67
N ARG A 110 -11.06 11.31 -6.85
CA ARG A 110 -11.68 10.12 -6.21
C ARG A 110 -11.14 9.89 -4.80
N VAL A 111 -10.00 10.50 -4.46
CA VAL A 111 -9.44 10.43 -3.10
C VAL A 111 -10.39 11.08 -2.11
N PRO A 112 -10.74 10.43 -0.99
CA PRO A 112 -11.62 10.97 0.03
C PRO A 112 -11.13 12.34 0.52
N SER A 113 -12.08 13.27 0.77
CA SER A 113 -11.73 14.62 1.18
C SER A 113 -10.93 14.67 2.48
N TYR A 114 -11.24 13.78 3.44
CA TYR A 114 -10.55 13.74 4.73
C TYR A 114 -9.05 13.41 4.58
N ILE A 115 -8.66 12.58 3.60
CA ILE A 115 -7.25 12.31 3.28
C ILE A 115 -6.54 13.59 2.82
N LYS A 116 -7.18 14.34 1.92
CA LYS A 116 -6.65 15.64 1.45
C LYS A 116 -6.61 16.67 2.56
N ASP A 117 -7.58 16.64 3.48
CA ASP A 117 -7.64 17.52 4.64
C ASP A 117 -6.48 17.27 5.62
N TYR A 118 -6.02 16.03 5.80
CA TYR A 118 -4.81 15.74 6.58
C TYR A 118 -3.60 16.46 6.01
N VAL A 119 -3.38 16.40 4.69
CA VAL A 119 -2.26 17.06 4.02
C VAL A 119 -2.35 18.59 4.18
N THR A 120 -3.50 19.18 3.86
CA THR A 120 -3.66 20.64 3.89
C THR A 120 -3.65 21.24 5.30
N SER A 121 -4.01 20.44 6.31
CA SER A 121 -3.97 20.83 7.72
C SER A 121 -2.59 20.66 8.36
N SER A 122 -1.70 19.91 7.72
CA SER A 122 -0.32 19.75 8.19
C SER A 122 0.46 21.06 8.01
N ALA A 123 1.17 21.48 9.05
CA ALA A 123 2.01 22.68 8.97
C ALA A 123 3.13 22.56 7.92
N GLU A 124 3.63 21.33 7.68
CA GLU A 124 4.69 21.06 6.72
C GLU A 124 4.21 21.21 5.27
N TYR A 125 2.96 20.81 5.00
CA TYR A 125 2.39 20.79 3.65
C TYR A 125 1.30 21.86 3.45
N ALA A 126 1.21 22.84 4.34
CA ALA A 126 0.28 23.94 4.22
C ALA A 126 0.51 24.69 2.89
N GLY A 127 -0.52 24.77 2.07
CA GLY A 127 -0.45 25.38 0.74
C GLY A 127 0.00 24.44 -0.39
N ALA A 128 0.18 23.15 -0.11
CA ALA A 128 0.34 22.14 -1.15
C ALA A 128 -0.87 22.10 -2.08
N LYS A 129 -0.62 21.87 -3.36
CA LYS A 129 -1.66 21.69 -4.39
C LYS A 129 -1.56 20.27 -4.92
N PHE A 130 -2.67 19.57 -4.91
CA PHE A 130 -2.74 18.23 -5.47
C PHE A 130 -2.64 18.27 -6.99
N VAL A 131 -1.87 17.35 -7.55
CA VAL A 131 -1.82 17.12 -9.00
C VAL A 131 -3.05 16.33 -9.41
N ASP A 132 -3.71 16.74 -10.49
CA ASP A 132 -4.90 16.05 -11.01
C ASP A 132 -4.48 14.73 -11.68
N ARG A 133 -5.29 13.70 -11.48
CA ARG A 133 -5.16 12.36 -12.10
C ARG A 133 -3.92 11.57 -11.70
N ASP A 134 -3.33 11.92 -10.57
CA ASP A 134 -2.11 11.29 -10.09
C ASP A 134 -2.25 10.97 -8.61
N ALA A 135 -2.96 9.88 -8.34
CA ALA A 135 -3.11 9.32 -7.01
C ALA A 135 -3.16 7.79 -7.10
N GLU A 136 -2.67 7.14 -6.06
CA GLU A 136 -2.75 5.69 -5.91
C GLU A 136 -3.47 5.36 -4.60
N PHE A 137 -4.31 4.34 -4.61
CA PHE A 137 -4.84 3.72 -3.41
C PHE A 137 -4.08 2.43 -3.17
N ILE A 138 -3.53 2.28 -1.97
CA ILE A 138 -2.73 1.12 -1.56
C ILE A 138 -3.45 0.38 -0.45
N GLU A 139 -3.85 -0.86 -0.73
CA GLU A 139 -4.36 -1.78 0.28
C GLU A 139 -3.23 -2.71 0.75
N ARG A 140 -3.11 -2.90 2.06
CA ARG A 140 -2.14 -3.82 2.68
C ARG A 140 -2.79 -4.61 3.82
N PRO A 141 -2.21 -5.75 4.24
CA PRO A 141 -2.72 -6.51 5.38
C PRO A 141 -2.81 -5.73 6.69
N ASP A 142 -1.96 -4.73 6.86
CA ASP A 142 -1.82 -3.92 8.08
C ASP A 142 -2.50 -2.54 8.00
N GLY A 143 -3.09 -2.18 6.86
CA GLY A 143 -3.83 -0.93 6.69
C GLY A 143 -3.73 -0.35 5.28
N ASN A 144 -4.55 0.64 5.01
CA ASN A 144 -4.63 1.28 3.72
C ASN A 144 -3.99 2.66 3.75
N SER A 145 -3.50 3.09 2.58
CA SER A 145 -2.97 4.44 2.40
C SER A 145 -3.26 4.97 0.99
N TYR A 146 -3.01 6.24 0.80
CA TYR A 146 -3.08 6.92 -0.49
C TYR A 146 -1.73 7.54 -0.80
N ILE A 147 -1.24 7.36 -2.00
CA ILE A 147 -0.10 8.12 -2.52
C ILE A 147 -0.67 9.28 -3.33
N LEU A 148 -0.21 10.48 -3.03
CA LEU A 148 -0.68 11.72 -3.64
C LEU A 148 0.51 12.51 -4.13
N GLU A 149 0.53 12.84 -5.42
CA GLU A 149 1.47 13.85 -5.91
C GLU A 149 0.95 15.25 -5.56
N VAL A 150 1.82 16.03 -4.91
CA VAL A 150 1.52 17.41 -4.55
C VAL A 150 2.63 18.36 -5.01
N THR A 151 2.23 19.55 -5.39
CA THR A 151 3.16 20.65 -5.66
C THR A 151 3.22 21.58 -4.45
N LEU A 152 4.41 21.76 -3.86
CA LEU A 152 4.67 22.72 -2.81
C LEU A 152 5.70 23.76 -3.27
N GLY A 153 5.22 24.94 -3.62
CA GLY A 153 6.04 25.99 -4.25
C GLY A 153 6.48 25.60 -5.67
N ARG A 154 7.73 25.12 -5.84
CA ARG A 154 8.28 24.64 -7.10
C ARG A 154 8.69 23.17 -7.05
N MET A 155 8.40 22.49 -5.96
CA MET A 155 8.75 21.10 -5.75
C MET A 155 7.52 20.23 -5.98
N GLU A 156 7.70 19.12 -6.68
CA GLU A 156 6.78 18.01 -6.77
C GLU A 156 7.19 16.98 -5.71
N ILE A 157 6.24 16.48 -4.99
CA ILE A 157 6.46 15.62 -3.82
C ILE A 157 5.37 14.55 -3.80
N ASP A 158 5.78 13.29 -3.70
CA ASP A 158 4.87 12.19 -3.43
C ASP A 158 4.70 12.01 -1.92
N LEU A 159 3.47 12.04 -1.48
CA LEU A 159 3.09 11.86 -0.09
C LEU A 159 2.30 10.57 0.04
N GLU A 160 2.71 9.70 0.93
CA GLU A 160 1.86 8.62 1.40
C GLU A 160 1.09 9.11 2.63
N VAL A 161 -0.23 8.95 2.59
CA VAL A 161 -1.17 9.36 3.65
C VAL A 161 -1.99 8.14 4.06
N THR A 162 -1.85 7.69 5.29
CA THR A 162 -2.63 6.58 5.83
C THR A 162 -4.07 7.02 6.15
N GLU A 163 -4.98 6.05 6.29
CA GLU A 163 -6.39 6.35 6.62
C GLU A 163 -6.57 7.00 8.00
N ASP A 164 -5.61 6.85 8.91
CA ASP A 164 -5.58 7.49 10.23
C ASP A 164 -4.80 8.82 10.26
N GLY A 165 -4.29 9.28 9.12
CA GLY A 165 -3.73 10.62 8.93
C GLY A 165 -2.23 10.74 9.15
N GLU A 166 -1.48 9.63 9.22
CA GLU A 166 -0.03 9.70 9.17
C GLU A 166 0.42 10.09 7.76
N ILE A 167 1.36 11.02 7.65
CA ILE A 167 1.90 11.51 6.38
C ILE A 167 3.38 11.22 6.33
N SER A 168 3.82 10.55 5.28
CA SER A 168 5.22 10.31 4.99
C SER A 168 5.55 10.76 3.56
N ARG A 169 6.80 11.16 3.35
CA ARG A 169 7.30 11.53 2.03
C ARG A 169 7.88 10.28 1.36
N LYS A 170 7.39 9.99 0.16
CA LYS A 170 8.03 8.99 -0.71
C LYS A 170 9.31 9.57 -1.31
N ARG A 171 10.31 8.72 -1.50
CA ARG A 171 11.61 9.08 -2.06
C ARG A 171 11.70 8.64 -3.50
#